data_52116e01ac4b1db5aacb3f061e2da544
#
_entry.id   52116e01ac4b1db5aacb3f061e2da544
#
_cell.length_a   1.000
_cell.length_b   1.000
_cell.length_c   1.000
_cell.angle_alpha   90.00
_cell.angle_beta   90.00
_cell.angle_gamma   90.00
#
_symmetry.space_group_name_H-M   'P 1'
#
loop_
_entity.id
_entity.type
_entity.pdbx_description
1 polymer ?
#
loop_
_entity_poly.entity_id
_entity_poly.type
_entity_poly.pdbx_seq_one_letter_code
_entity_poly.pdbx_strand_id
1 'polypeptide(L)'
;ERLLANAGILNAWTWVEKHRAIKYFLEEIRGSQNTLEGELNEFIGYRNEAAHGFPDEVLGASTLLELCDFVDALSQALAELVTYQVIKRKELIGQIREAGKITEWFKKSNAAVAIVEEIKLSIGEKVFLVDEKTSCCYLVAINSIKIDDKPVNYLQTTAGMEVGLQFDLSAKKGLRLYQL
;
A
#
# COMPACT_ATOMS: atom_id res chain seq x y z
N GLU A 1 -17.04 8.03 2.39
CA GLU A 1 -17.45 6.98 1.44
C GLU A 1 -18.12 7.55 0.18
N ARG A 2 -19.13 8.44 0.34
CA ARG A 2 -19.91 9.00 -0.79
C ARG A 2 -19.04 9.69 -1.86
N LEU A 3 -17.99 10.43 -1.48
CA LEU A 3 -17.08 11.09 -2.43
C LEU A 3 -16.31 10.06 -3.28
N LEU A 4 -15.83 9.00 -2.65
CA LEU A 4 -15.11 7.93 -3.34
C LEU A 4 -16.03 7.11 -4.24
N ALA A 5 -17.26 6.84 -3.78
CA ALA A 5 -18.28 6.19 -4.59
C ALA A 5 -18.65 7.01 -5.83
N ASN A 6 -18.76 8.34 -5.72
CA ASN A 6 -18.98 9.25 -6.85
C ASN A 6 -17.81 9.22 -7.86
N ALA A 7 -16.59 8.93 -7.40
CA ALA A 7 -15.43 8.69 -8.26
C ALA A 7 -15.37 7.24 -8.80
N GLY A 8 -16.37 6.41 -8.53
CA GLY A 8 -16.44 5.01 -8.95
C GLY A 8 -15.55 4.07 -8.12
N ILE A 9 -15.14 4.50 -6.92
CA ILE A 9 -14.38 3.67 -5.98
C ILE A 9 -15.39 3.09 -4.98
N LEU A 10 -15.83 1.87 -5.27
CA LEU A 10 -16.74 1.13 -4.40
C LEU A 10 -15.95 0.40 -3.31
N ASN A 11 -16.61 0.14 -2.16
CA ASN A 11 -16.03 -0.61 -1.04
C ASN A 11 -14.73 0.01 -0.47
N ALA A 12 -14.58 1.33 -0.55
CA ALA A 12 -13.41 2.04 -0.03
C ALA A 12 -13.18 1.76 1.46
N TRP A 13 -14.27 1.67 2.23
CA TRP A 13 -14.21 1.38 3.67
C TRP A 13 -13.57 0.01 3.97
N THR A 14 -14.00 -1.01 3.24
CA THR A 14 -13.44 -2.37 3.38
C THR A 14 -11.95 -2.42 3.03
N TRP A 15 -11.49 -1.59 2.09
CA TRP A 15 -10.06 -1.45 1.79
C TRP A 15 -9.32 -0.83 2.97
N VAL A 16 -9.83 0.29 3.48
CA VAL A 16 -9.19 1.05 4.57
C VAL A 16 -9.09 0.19 5.84
N GLU A 17 -10.16 -0.51 6.23
CA GLU A 17 -10.16 -1.40 7.39
C GLU A 17 -9.11 -2.52 7.32
N LYS A 18 -8.83 -3.02 6.12
CA LYS A 18 -7.84 -4.10 5.92
C LYS A 18 -6.41 -3.58 5.80
N HIS A 19 -6.24 -2.26 5.61
CA HIS A 19 -4.94 -1.67 5.36
C HIS A 19 -4.00 -1.80 6.56
N ARG A 20 -2.72 -2.12 6.30
CA ARG A 20 -1.73 -2.40 7.35
C ARG A 20 -1.52 -1.25 8.33
N ALA A 21 -1.52 0.01 7.84
CA ALA A 21 -1.32 1.17 8.71
C ALA A 21 -2.49 1.37 9.66
N ILE A 22 -3.73 1.16 9.20
CA ILE A 22 -4.93 1.23 10.05
C ILE A 22 -4.92 0.11 11.09
N LYS A 23 -4.59 -1.11 10.69
CA LYS A 23 -4.48 -2.22 11.64
C LYS A 23 -3.43 -1.96 12.70
N TYR A 24 -2.24 -1.50 12.30
CA TYR A 24 -1.18 -1.14 13.23
C TYR A 24 -1.64 -0.05 14.21
N PHE A 25 -2.29 1.00 13.71
CA PHE A 25 -2.82 2.07 14.55
C PHE A 25 -3.83 1.54 15.59
N LEU A 26 -4.81 0.75 15.14
CA LEU A 26 -5.86 0.23 16.03
C LEU A 26 -5.33 -0.79 17.05
N GLU A 27 -4.39 -1.65 16.65
CA GLU A 27 -3.88 -2.74 17.49
C GLU A 27 -2.78 -2.27 18.46
N GLU A 28 -1.83 -1.45 17.99
CA GLU A 28 -0.62 -1.11 18.75
C GLU A 28 -0.69 0.27 19.42
N ILE A 29 -1.44 1.23 18.86
CA ILE A 29 -1.52 2.59 19.39
C ILE A 29 -2.77 2.76 20.27
N ARG A 30 -3.95 2.41 19.77
CA ARG A 30 -5.23 2.62 20.46
C ARG A 30 -5.71 1.42 21.28
N GLY A 31 -5.15 0.24 21.05
CA GLY A 31 -5.60 -1.01 21.65
C GLY A 31 -6.82 -1.61 20.94
N SER A 32 -6.94 -2.94 21.01
CA SER A 32 -7.83 -3.78 20.20
C SER A 32 -9.35 -3.59 20.39
N GLN A 33 -9.79 -2.67 21.24
CA GLN A 33 -11.22 -2.42 21.48
C GLN A 33 -11.82 -1.34 20.59
N ASN A 34 -10.99 -0.55 19.90
CA ASN A 34 -11.43 0.55 19.07
C ASN A 34 -11.65 0.10 17.63
N THR A 35 -12.62 0.75 16.96
CA THR A 35 -12.94 0.53 15.56
C THR A 35 -12.53 1.73 14.71
N LEU A 36 -12.24 1.51 13.43
CA LEU A 36 -11.94 2.60 12.50
C LEU A 36 -13.05 3.65 12.47
N GLU A 37 -14.32 3.22 12.51
CA GLU A 37 -15.47 4.14 12.54
C GLU A 37 -15.50 4.96 13.83
N GLY A 38 -15.20 4.36 14.96
CA GLY A 38 -15.09 5.03 16.26
C GLY A 38 -14.03 6.13 16.23
N GLU A 39 -12.81 5.80 15.76
CA GLU A 39 -11.71 6.75 15.64
C GLU A 39 -12.04 7.91 14.69
N LEU A 40 -12.68 7.62 13.56
CA LEU A 40 -13.08 8.66 12.62
C LEU A 40 -14.14 9.60 13.22
N ASN A 41 -15.10 9.06 13.96
CA ASN A 41 -16.13 9.85 14.63
C ASN A 41 -15.53 10.72 15.75
N GLU A 42 -14.60 10.18 16.52
CA GLU A 42 -13.86 10.92 17.55
C GLU A 42 -13.07 12.07 16.93
N PHE A 43 -12.30 11.81 15.86
CA PHE A 43 -11.57 12.84 15.11
C PHE A 43 -12.49 13.94 14.58
N ILE A 44 -13.65 13.57 14.01
CA ILE A 44 -14.65 14.54 13.52
C ILE A 44 -15.21 15.36 14.69
N GLY A 45 -15.46 14.75 15.85
CA GLY A 45 -15.89 15.41 17.07
C GLY A 45 -14.92 16.51 17.47
N TYR A 46 -13.66 16.19 17.71
CA TYR A 46 -12.62 17.15 18.07
C TYR A 46 -12.46 18.29 17.04
N ARG A 47 -12.49 17.95 15.76
CA ARG A 47 -12.41 18.95 14.68
C ARG A 47 -13.60 19.93 14.72
N ASN A 48 -14.81 19.43 15.00
CA ASN A 48 -16.01 20.25 15.06
C ASN A 48 -15.99 21.17 16.29
N GLU A 49 -15.61 20.67 17.47
CA GLU A 49 -15.44 21.46 18.68
C GLU A 49 -14.42 22.59 18.47
N ALA A 50 -13.26 22.27 17.90
CA ALA A 50 -12.24 23.27 17.59
C ALA A 50 -12.75 24.34 16.58
N ALA A 51 -13.57 23.93 15.59
CA ALA A 51 -14.11 24.84 14.58
C ALA A 51 -15.19 25.78 15.15
N HIS A 52 -15.93 25.36 16.18
CA HIS A 52 -16.96 26.18 16.84
C HIS A 52 -16.41 27.09 17.95
N GLY A 53 -15.11 27.03 18.26
CA GLY A 53 -14.40 27.98 19.10
C GLY A 53 -14.63 27.85 20.60
N PHE A 54 -15.32 26.82 21.05
CA PHE A 54 -15.54 26.50 22.47
C PHE A 54 -15.27 25.01 22.71
N PRO A 55 -13.99 24.57 22.69
CA PRO A 55 -13.70 23.20 23.07
C PRO A 55 -14.01 23.03 24.57
N ASP A 56 -14.82 22.04 24.89
CA ASP A 56 -15.14 21.69 26.27
C ASP A 56 -13.88 21.22 27.02
N GLU A 57 -12.90 20.72 26.27
CA GLU A 57 -11.65 20.20 26.79
C GLU A 57 -10.45 20.56 25.89
N VAL A 58 -9.35 21.01 26.48
CA VAL A 58 -8.09 21.25 25.78
C VAL A 58 -7.36 19.93 25.64
N LEU A 59 -7.21 19.45 24.40
CA LEU A 59 -6.51 18.20 24.14
C LEU A 59 -5.05 18.24 24.59
N GLY A 60 -4.63 17.23 25.32
CA GLY A 60 -3.23 17.01 25.69
C GLY A 60 -2.35 16.69 24.47
N ALA A 61 -1.03 16.90 24.62
CA ALA A 61 -0.08 16.63 23.53
C ALA A 61 -0.10 15.15 23.07
N SER A 62 -0.32 14.19 24.00
CA SER A 62 -0.44 12.78 23.68
C SER A 62 -1.62 12.49 22.73
N THR A 63 -2.79 13.04 23.06
CA THR A 63 -4.00 12.89 22.25
C THR A 63 -3.82 13.50 20.86
N LEU A 64 -3.17 14.67 20.77
CA LEU A 64 -2.86 15.30 19.48
C LEU A 64 -1.91 14.43 18.63
N LEU A 65 -0.92 13.80 19.23
CA LEU A 65 -0.02 12.87 18.53
C LEU A 65 -0.78 11.65 18.01
N GLU A 66 -1.63 11.04 18.82
CA GLU A 66 -2.48 9.91 18.41
C GLU A 66 -3.40 10.28 17.23
N LEU A 67 -3.97 11.49 17.24
CA LEU A 67 -4.77 12.00 16.11
C LEU A 67 -3.91 12.19 14.85
N CYS A 68 -2.67 12.64 14.97
CA CYS A 68 -1.73 12.71 13.85
C CYS A 68 -1.42 11.33 13.29
N ASP A 69 -1.17 10.33 14.14
CA ASP A 69 -0.93 8.95 13.74
C ASP A 69 -2.15 8.35 13.02
N PHE A 70 -3.35 8.64 13.51
CA PHE A 70 -4.59 8.23 12.84
C PHE A 70 -4.72 8.84 11.44
N VAL A 71 -4.51 10.17 11.33
CA VAL A 71 -4.60 10.86 10.03
C VAL A 71 -3.55 10.36 9.05
N ASP A 72 -2.34 10.07 9.53
CA ASP A 72 -1.28 9.48 8.70
C ASP A 72 -1.67 8.09 8.20
N ALA A 73 -2.12 7.21 9.09
CA ALA A 73 -2.56 5.86 8.74
C ALA A 73 -3.73 5.87 7.73
N LEU A 74 -4.72 6.76 7.93
CA LEU A 74 -5.86 6.93 7.03
C LEU A 74 -5.41 7.46 5.67
N SER A 75 -4.51 8.45 5.66
CA SER A 75 -3.98 9.05 4.43
C SER A 75 -3.19 8.04 3.59
N GLN A 76 -2.37 7.21 4.23
CA GLN A 76 -1.66 6.11 3.56
C GLN A 76 -2.65 5.11 2.94
N ALA A 77 -3.66 4.67 3.69
CA ALA A 77 -4.66 3.71 3.21
C ALA A 77 -5.44 4.25 2.01
N LEU A 78 -5.84 5.53 2.04
CA LEU A 78 -6.56 6.18 0.94
C LEU A 78 -5.67 6.41 -0.28
N ALA A 79 -4.41 6.80 -0.09
CA ALA A 79 -3.46 6.99 -1.19
C ALA A 79 -3.20 5.67 -1.93
N GLU A 80 -2.99 4.57 -1.20
CA GLU A 80 -2.81 3.25 -1.79
C GLU A 80 -4.08 2.74 -2.48
N LEU A 81 -5.26 3.00 -1.92
CA LEU A 81 -6.55 2.68 -2.56
C LEU A 81 -6.70 3.41 -3.91
N VAL A 82 -6.47 4.72 -3.94
CA VAL A 82 -6.58 5.51 -5.18
C VAL A 82 -5.57 5.02 -6.21
N THR A 83 -4.32 4.77 -5.80
CA THR A 83 -3.28 4.23 -6.66
C THR A 83 -3.68 2.88 -7.24
N TYR A 84 -4.20 1.97 -6.42
CA TYR A 84 -4.71 0.68 -6.88
C TYR A 84 -5.82 0.83 -7.92
N GLN A 85 -6.77 1.73 -7.69
CA GLN A 85 -7.87 1.98 -8.64
C GLN A 85 -7.35 2.57 -9.97
N VAL A 86 -6.34 3.43 -9.93
CA VAL A 86 -5.68 3.95 -11.14
C VAL A 86 -4.99 2.82 -11.92
N ILE A 87 -4.26 1.94 -11.23
CA ILE A 87 -3.63 0.77 -11.85
C ILE A 87 -4.68 -0.11 -12.53
N LYS A 88 -5.77 -0.45 -11.82
CA LYS A 88 -6.85 -1.28 -12.37
C LYS A 88 -7.49 -0.67 -13.62
N ARG A 89 -7.74 0.65 -13.62
CA ARG A 89 -8.28 1.33 -14.80
C ARG A 89 -7.31 1.36 -15.96
N LYS A 90 -6.03 1.60 -15.69
CA LYS A 90 -4.97 1.57 -16.72
C LYS A 90 -4.74 0.15 -17.27
N GLU A 91 -4.86 -0.87 -16.44
CA GLU A 91 -4.82 -2.28 -16.87
C GLU A 91 -5.96 -2.59 -17.86
N LEU A 92 -7.20 -2.16 -17.53
CA LEU A 92 -8.37 -2.37 -18.38
C LEU A 92 -8.24 -1.74 -19.78
N ILE A 93 -7.51 -0.64 -19.90
CA ILE A 93 -7.28 0.05 -21.21
C ILE A 93 -5.90 -0.27 -21.81
N GLY A 94 -5.19 -1.27 -21.27
CA GLY A 94 -3.93 -1.75 -21.81
C GLY A 94 -2.72 -0.82 -21.62
N GLN A 95 -2.81 0.18 -20.74
CA GLN A 95 -1.70 1.12 -20.47
C GLN A 95 -0.73 0.62 -19.39
N ILE A 96 -1.15 -0.32 -18.57
CA ILE A 96 -0.34 -1.01 -17.57
C ILE A 96 -0.65 -2.49 -17.69
N ARG A 97 0.34 -3.33 -17.40
CA ARG A 97 0.16 -4.77 -17.35
C ARG A 97 0.77 -5.37 -16.08
N GLU A 98 0.20 -6.49 -15.66
CA GLU A 98 0.82 -7.31 -14.63
C GLU A 98 2.16 -7.83 -15.14
N ALA A 99 3.21 -7.53 -14.39
CA ALA A 99 4.58 -7.88 -14.72
C ALA A 99 5.00 -9.23 -14.13
N GLY A 100 4.26 -9.71 -13.12
CA GLY A 100 4.52 -10.98 -12.47
C GLY A 100 4.02 -11.04 -11.03
N LYS A 101 4.46 -12.08 -10.32
CA LYS A 101 4.05 -12.35 -8.94
C LYS A 101 5.21 -12.83 -8.08
N ILE A 102 5.34 -12.29 -6.87
CA ILE A 102 6.31 -12.75 -5.88
C ILE A 102 5.90 -14.13 -5.35
N THR A 103 6.75 -15.13 -5.55
CA THR A 103 6.57 -16.50 -5.09
C THR A 103 7.28 -16.78 -3.78
N GLU A 104 8.40 -16.09 -3.51
CA GLU A 104 9.14 -16.18 -2.27
C GLU A 104 9.64 -14.80 -1.82
N TRP A 105 9.78 -14.63 -0.51
CA TRP A 105 10.28 -13.41 0.10
C TRP A 105 11.29 -13.68 1.19
N PHE A 106 12.46 -13.06 1.10
CA PHE A 106 13.57 -13.18 2.05
C PHE A 106 13.74 -11.88 2.84
N LYS A 107 13.09 -11.82 4.01
CA LYS A 107 12.99 -10.60 4.83
C LYS A 107 14.35 -9.99 5.19
N LYS A 108 15.38 -10.81 5.46
CA LYS A 108 16.71 -10.33 5.88
C LYS A 108 17.45 -9.55 4.79
N SER A 109 17.26 -9.92 3.55
CA SER A 109 17.93 -9.32 2.39
C SER A 109 17.05 -8.38 1.58
N ASN A 110 15.79 -8.18 1.97
CA ASN A 110 14.78 -7.48 1.15
C ASN A 110 14.74 -8.02 -0.29
N ALA A 111 14.89 -9.32 -0.46
CA ALA A 111 14.93 -9.98 -1.75
C ALA A 111 13.71 -10.88 -1.96
N ALA A 112 13.26 -10.95 -3.19
CA ALA A 112 12.15 -11.77 -3.65
C ALA A 112 12.59 -12.72 -4.76
N VAL A 113 11.92 -13.87 -4.86
CA VAL A 113 11.82 -14.60 -6.10
C VAL A 113 10.45 -14.29 -6.70
N ALA A 114 10.42 -13.91 -7.96
CA ALA A 114 9.20 -13.61 -8.70
C ALA A 114 9.13 -14.43 -9.98
N ILE A 115 7.94 -14.96 -10.28
CA ILE A 115 7.62 -15.45 -11.62
C ILE A 115 7.10 -14.25 -12.41
N VAL A 116 7.74 -13.97 -13.54
CA VAL A 116 7.46 -12.79 -14.35
C VAL A 116 6.91 -13.14 -15.72
N GLU A 117 6.22 -12.17 -16.30
CA GLU A 117 5.72 -12.22 -17.67
C GLU A 117 6.81 -11.76 -18.68
N GLU A 118 6.48 -11.69 -19.97
CA GLU A 118 7.35 -11.14 -20.99
C GLU A 118 7.45 -9.61 -20.85
N ILE A 119 8.46 -9.15 -20.12
CA ILE A 119 8.70 -7.74 -19.79
C ILE A 119 10.18 -7.39 -19.85
N LYS A 120 10.48 -6.09 -19.79
CA LYS A 120 11.84 -5.58 -19.56
C LYS A 120 11.96 -5.16 -18.11
N LEU A 121 13.00 -5.58 -17.44
CA LEU A 121 13.33 -5.17 -16.08
C LEU A 121 14.71 -4.50 -16.05
N SER A 122 14.83 -3.42 -15.30
CA SER A 122 16.07 -2.69 -15.13
C SER A 122 16.28 -2.29 -13.67
N ILE A 123 17.55 -2.24 -13.23
CA ILE A 123 17.89 -1.66 -11.92
C ILE A 123 17.48 -0.19 -11.91
N GLY A 124 16.91 0.28 -10.80
CA GLY A 124 16.38 1.63 -10.62
C GLY A 124 14.97 1.84 -11.15
N GLU A 125 14.43 0.87 -11.89
CA GLU A 125 13.03 0.91 -12.34
C GLU A 125 12.07 0.82 -11.16
N LYS A 126 10.95 1.56 -11.27
CA LYS A 126 9.89 1.54 -10.27
C LYS A 126 8.75 0.65 -10.72
N VAL A 127 8.33 -0.23 -9.82
CA VAL A 127 7.20 -1.13 -10.02
C VAL A 127 6.22 -0.99 -8.86
N PHE A 128 4.94 -1.22 -9.12
CA PHE A 128 3.95 -1.32 -8.05
C PHE A 128 3.86 -2.75 -7.54
N LEU A 129 3.86 -2.87 -6.21
CA LEU A 129 3.53 -4.11 -5.52
C LEU A 129 2.09 -4.04 -5.01
N VAL A 130 1.27 -5.00 -5.41
CA VAL A 130 -0.17 -4.99 -5.18
C VAL A 130 -0.65 -6.30 -4.56
N ASP A 131 -1.45 -6.21 -3.49
CA ASP A 131 -2.27 -7.29 -2.95
C ASP A 131 -3.63 -6.75 -2.51
N GLU A 132 -4.65 -7.06 -3.27
CA GLU A 132 -6.02 -6.65 -3.00
C GLU A 132 -6.58 -7.24 -1.70
N LYS A 133 -6.14 -8.46 -1.33
CA LYS A 133 -6.64 -9.14 -0.12
C LYS A 133 -6.23 -8.44 1.17
N THR A 134 -5.03 -7.86 1.17
CA THR A 134 -4.47 -7.13 2.32
C THR A 134 -4.47 -5.61 2.12
N SER A 135 -5.18 -5.13 1.08
CA SER A 135 -5.29 -3.70 0.76
C SER A 135 -3.92 -3.02 0.64
N CYS A 136 -3.06 -3.60 -0.17
CA CYS A 136 -1.67 -3.19 -0.32
C CYS A 136 -1.42 -2.73 -1.76
N CYS A 137 -0.94 -1.50 -1.94
CA CYS A 137 -0.56 -0.97 -3.26
C CYS A 137 0.48 0.15 -3.09
N TYR A 138 1.76 -0.18 -3.25
CA TYR A 138 2.83 0.79 -3.09
C TYR A 138 3.92 0.64 -4.14
N LEU A 139 4.62 1.73 -4.39
CA LEU A 139 5.69 1.83 -5.36
C LEU A 139 7.02 1.45 -4.73
N VAL A 140 7.80 0.62 -5.41
CA VAL A 140 9.16 0.23 -5.00
C VAL A 140 10.14 0.38 -6.14
N ALA A 141 11.40 0.62 -5.82
CA ALA A 141 12.49 0.58 -6.79
C ALA A 141 13.19 -0.79 -6.78
N ILE A 142 13.54 -1.27 -7.96
CA ILE A 142 14.34 -2.48 -8.14
C ILE A 142 15.81 -2.13 -7.91
N ASN A 143 16.39 -2.62 -6.82
CA ASN A 143 17.79 -2.38 -6.47
C ASN A 143 18.75 -3.40 -7.06
N SER A 144 18.30 -4.63 -7.29
CA SER A 144 19.11 -5.70 -7.87
C SER A 144 18.22 -6.71 -8.61
N ILE A 145 18.76 -7.26 -9.70
CA ILE A 145 18.14 -8.32 -10.49
C ILE A 145 19.14 -9.47 -10.57
N LYS A 146 18.65 -10.72 -10.37
CA LYS A 146 19.45 -11.94 -10.52
C LYS A 146 18.74 -12.97 -11.37
N ILE A 147 19.51 -13.68 -12.20
CA ILE A 147 19.09 -14.90 -12.91
C ILE A 147 20.14 -15.97 -12.62
N ASP A 148 19.69 -17.15 -12.20
CA ASP A 148 20.57 -18.27 -11.85
C ASP A 148 21.71 -17.80 -10.91
N ASP A 149 21.38 -17.01 -9.89
CA ASP A 149 22.26 -16.39 -8.91
C ASP A 149 23.28 -15.36 -9.48
N LYS A 150 23.22 -15.07 -10.78
CA LYS A 150 24.11 -14.08 -11.42
C LYS A 150 23.42 -12.71 -11.47
N PRO A 151 24.09 -11.65 -10.99
CA PRO A 151 23.54 -10.31 -11.05
C PRO A 151 23.55 -9.79 -12.49
N VAL A 152 22.46 -9.10 -12.87
CA VAL A 152 22.32 -8.41 -14.15
C VAL A 152 21.72 -7.01 -13.93
N ASN A 153 22.11 -6.05 -14.77
CA ASN A 153 21.58 -4.68 -14.66
C ASN A 153 20.28 -4.49 -15.45
N TYR A 154 20.08 -5.33 -16.43
CA TYR A 154 18.96 -5.29 -17.36
C TYR A 154 18.58 -6.72 -17.77
N LEU A 155 17.32 -6.97 -17.96
CA LEU A 155 16.80 -8.26 -18.34
C LEU A 155 15.58 -8.13 -19.25
N GLN A 156 15.60 -8.82 -20.39
CA GLN A 156 14.39 -9.14 -21.15
C GLN A 156 13.91 -10.51 -20.69
N THR A 157 12.74 -10.57 -20.10
CA THR A 157 12.18 -11.84 -19.61
C THR A 157 11.30 -12.52 -20.63
N THR A 158 11.02 -13.79 -20.39
CA THR A 158 9.95 -14.56 -21.04
C THR A 158 8.89 -14.93 -20.02
N ALA A 159 7.66 -15.16 -20.45
CA ALA A 159 6.57 -15.56 -19.57
C ALA A 159 6.91 -16.83 -18.77
N GLY A 160 6.68 -16.80 -17.47
CA GLY A 160 6.97 -17.90 -16.55
C GLY A 160 8.42 -17.97 -16.07
N MET A 161 9.28 -17.00 -16.46
CA MET A 161 10.67 -16.97 -16.01
C MET A 161 10.74 -16.61 -14.52
N GLU A 162 11.62 -17.33 -13.80
CA GLU A 162 11.91 -17.04 -12.39
C GLU A 162 13.07 -16.05 -12.28
N VAL A 163 12.87 -14.97 -11.51
CA VAL A 163 13.83 -13.87 -11.36
C VAL A 163 13.99 -13.51 -9.89
N GLY A 164 15.23 -13.38 -9.43
CA GLY A 164 15.55 -12.79 -8.12
C GLY A 164 15.50 -11.26 -8.21
N LEU A 165 14.70 -10.62 -7.35
CA LEU A 165 14.56 -9.17 -7.27
C LEU A 165 14.86 -8.69 -5.86
N GLN A 166 15.58 -7.58 -5.74
CA GLN A 166 15.76 -6.87 -4.47
C GLN A 166 15.13 -5.50 -4.58
N PHE A 167 14.35 -5.12 -3.55
CA PHE A 167 13.64 -3.85 -3.51
C PHE A 167 14.21 -2.92 -2.43
N ASP A 168 13.94 -1.62 -2.57
CA ASP A 168 14.26 -0.60 -1.57
C ASP A 168 13.34 -0.69 -0.34
N LEU A 169 12.15 -1.27 -0.48
CA LEU A 169 11.17 -1.46 0.59
C LEU A 169 10.88 -2.95 0.81
N SER A 170 10.31 -3.24 1.97
CA SER A 170 9.88 -4.60 2.33
C SER A 170 8.68 -5.04 1.48
N ALA A 171 8.73 -6.27 1.00
CA ALA A 171 7.62 -6.90 0.27
C ALA A 171 7.07 -8.12 1.03
N LYS A 172 6.24 -8.91 0.38
CA LYS A 172 5.70 -10.17 0.91
C LYS A 172 5.49 -11.15 -0.23
N LYS A 173 5.50 -12.44 0.10
CA LYS A 173 5.02 -13.49 -0.81
C LYS A 173 3.58 -13.24 -1.22
N GLY A 174 3.27 -13.41 -2.51
CA GLY A 174 1.93 -13.29 -3.08
C GLY A 174 1.61 -11.93 -3.69
N LEU A 175 2.43 -10.89 -3.47
CA LEU A 175 2.26 -9.60 -4.13
C LEU A 175 2.40 -9.74 -5.64
N ARG A 176 1.54 -9.04 -6.38
CA ARG A 176 1.63 -8.89 -7.83
C ARG A 176 2.45 -7.65 -8.17
N LEU A 177 3.25 -7.76 -9.22
CA LEU A 177 4.05 -6.67 -9.76
C LEU A 177 3.31 -6.05 -10.94
N TYR A 178 3.27 -4.73 -10.98
CA TYR A 178 2.77 -3.96 -12.12
C TYR A 178 3.85 -2.98 -12.60
N GLN A 179 4.14 -3.01 -13.89
CA GLN A 179 5.08 -2.10 -14.56
C GLN A 179 4.31 -0.96 -15.19
N LEU A 180 4.84 0.27 -15.07
CA LEU A 180 4.28 1.48 -15.67
C LEU A 180 4.55 1.57 -17.17
#